data_00231b4a5c34a6b268fa28a076bb8100
#
_entry.id   00231b4a5c34a6b268fa28a076bb8100
#
_cell.length_a   1.000
_cell.length_b   1.000
_cell.length_c   1.000
_cell.angle_alpha   90.00
_cell.angle_beta   90.00
_cell.angle_gamma   90.00
#
_symmetry.space_group_name_H-M   'P 1'
#
loop_
_entity.id
_entity.type
_entity.pdbx_description
1 polymer ?
#
loop_
_entity_poly.entity_id
_entity_poly.type
_entity_poly.pdbx_seq_one_letter_code
_entity_poly.pdbx_strand_id
1 'polypeptide(L)'
;MTSPLRLCVRRSTAPDAEGAATLVTLRLPSDVTCIEEAVELVTRHCLAGHAATRTIRFRLQVVLSEALANAILRGNRESLDKWVDIRAELHDEVIRVHVTDQG
;
A
#
# COMPACT_ATOMS: atom_id res chain seq x y z
N MET A 1 -2.30 5.25 -21.91
CA MET A 1 -3.00 5.93 -20.81
C MET A 1 -2.15 5.91 -19.55
N THR A 2 -1.93 7.06 -18.95
CA THR A 2 -1.17 7.12 -17.70
C THR A 2 -2.08 6.72 -16.54
N SER A 3 -1.55 5.84 -15.67
CA SER A 3 -2.26 5.46 -14.46
C SER A 3 -2.38 6.66 -13.53
N PRO A 4 -3.53 6.87 -12.86
CA PRO A 4 -3.67 7.92 -11.86
C PRO A 4 -2.94 7.63 -10.55
N LEU A 5 -2.36 6.44 -10.42
CA LEU A 5 -1.66 6.03 -9.22
C LEU A 5 -0.20 6.43 -9.28
N ARG A 6 0.32 6.94 -8.15
CA ARG A 6 1.71 7.33 -8.02
C ARG A 6 2.39 6.41 -7.01
N LEU A 7 3.32 5.61 -7.51
CA LEU A 7 4.02 4.59 -6.73
C LEU A 7 5.48 4.98 -6.53
N CYS A 8 5.96 4.81 -5.30
CA CYS A 8 7.38 4.93 -4.98
C CYS A 8 7.78 3.75 -4.12
N VAL A 9 8.87 3.08 -4.49
CA VAL A 9 9.39 1.93 -3.74
C VAL A 9 10.83 2.22 -3.36
N ARG A 10 11.14 2.07 -2.08
CA ARG A 10 12.50 2.21 -1.56
C ARG A 10 12.90 0.92 -0.85
N ARG A 11 14.05 0.39 -1.21
CA ARG A 11 14.63 -0.77 -0.55
C ARG A 11 15.96 -0.37 0.05
N SER A 12 16.10 -0.69 1.33
CA SER A 12 17.31 -0.37 2.08
C SER A 12 17.92 -1.63 2.63
N THR A 13 19.21 -1.83 2.35
CA THR A 13 20.02 -2.88 2.96
C THR A 13 21.15 -2.19 3.70
N ALA A 14 20.96 -1.94 4.99
CA ALA A 14 22.05 -1.40 5.80
C ALA A 14 23.04 -2.53 6.11
N PRO A 15 24.35 -2.28 6.00
CA PRO A 15 25.36 -3.35 6.18
C PRO A 15 25.31 -4.03 7.54
N ASP A 16 24.84 -3.33 8.55
CA ASP A 16 24.72 -3.80 9.93
C ASP A 16 23.27 -4.03 10.34
N ALA A 17 22.32 -3.88 9.42
CA ALA A 17 20.92 -4.07 9.72
C ALA A 17 20.54 -5.55 9.67
N GLU A 18 19.65 -5.95 10.55
CA GLU A 18 19.11 -7.30 10.61
C GLU A 18 18.05 -7.53 9.54
N GLY A 19 18.38 -7.28 8.29
CA GLY A 19 17.50 -7.52 7.17
C GLY A 19 17.24 -6.29 6.32
N ALA A 20 16.68 -6.53 5.15
CA ALA A 20 16.32 -5.49 4.21
C ALA A 20 14.98 -4.87 4.59
N ALA A 21 14.91 -3.55 4.57
CA ALA A 21 13.66 -2.83 4.75
C ALA A 21 13.11 -2.43 3.38
N THR A 22 11.82 -2.60 3.20
CA THR A 22 11.13 -2.14 2.00
C THR A 22 10.06 -1.15 2.41
N LEU A 23 10.05 0.02 1.77
CA LEU A 23 9.03 1.04 1.95
C LEU A 23 8.32 1.26 0.63
N VAL A 24 7.02 1.06 0.63
CA VAL A 24 6.17 1.32 -0.53
C VAL A 24 5.23 2.46 -0.18
N THR A 25 5.23 3.51 -0.99
CA THR A 25 4.26 4.59 -0.87
C THR A 25 3.46 4.68 -2.16
N LEU A 26 2.17 4.86 -2.03
CA LEU A 26 1.28 4.95 -3.18
C LEU A 26 0.23 6.02 -2.91
N ARG A 27 0.02 6.89 -3.89
CA ARG A 27 -1.05 7.88 -3.87
C ARG A 27 -2.06 7.53 -4.96
N LEU A 28 -3.33 7.53 -4.60
CA LEU A 28 -4.42 7.24 -5.52
C LEU A 28 -5.58 8.22 -5.31
N PRO A 29 -6.37 8.48 -6.35
CA PRO A 29 -7.56 9.31 -6.20
C PRO A 29 -8.63 8.57 -5.38
N SER A 30 -9.59 9.33 -4.83
CA SER A 30 -10.68 8.77 -4.03
C SER A 30 -11.73 8.13 -4.94
N ASP A 31 -11.33 7.09 -5.63
CA ASP A 31 -12.14 6.38 -6.61
C ASP A 31 -12.06 4.89 -6.29
N VAL A 32 -13.19 4.27 -5.97
CA VAL A 32 -13.25 2.85 -5.60
C VAL A 32 -12.75 1.94 -6.73
N THR A 33 -12.81 2.39 -7.98
CA THR A 33 -12.30 1.59 -9.10
C THR A 33 -10.79 1.46 -9.10
N CYS A 34 -10.08 2.28 -8.31
CA CYS A 34 -8.63 2.22 -8.20
C CYS A 34 -8.15 1.27 -7.11
N ILE A 35 -9.04 0.76 -6.26
CA ILE A 35 -8.65 -0.05 -5.10
C ILE A 35 -7.93 -1.32 -5.52
N GLU A 36 -8.48 -2.05 -6.47
CA GLU A 36 -7.91 -3.33 -6.87
C GLU A 36 -6.48 -3.17 -7.39
N GLU A 37 -6.25 -2.21 -8.26
CA GLU A 37 -4.90 -1.95 -8.78
C GLU A 37 -3.96 -1.48 -7.67
N ALA A 38 -4.42 -0.62 -6.77
CA ALA A 38 -3.61 -0.13 -5.66
C ALA A 38 -3.18 -1.28 -4.73
N VAL A 39 -4.11 -2.16 -4.38
CA VAL A 39 -3.83 -3.33 -3.54
C VAL A 39 -2.81 -4.23 -4.22
N GLU A 40 -2.99 -4.50 -5.51
CA GLU A 40 -2.08 -5.34 -6.28
C GLU A 40 -0.66 -4.75 -6.30
N LEU A 41 -0.54 -3.46 -6.57
CA LEU A 41 0.77 -2.79 -6.65
C LEU A 41 1.49 -2.80 -5.30
N VAL A 42 0.79 -2.43 -4.23
CA VAL A 42 1.40 -2.38 -2.90
C VAL A 42 1.82 -3.77 -2.45
N THR A 43 0.94 -4.76 -2.63
CA THR A 43 1.23 -6.14 -2.23
C THR A 43 2.44 -6.69 -2.98
N ARG A 44 2.46 -6.53 -4.29
CA ARG A 44 3.54 -7.04 -5.13
C ARG A 44 4.89 -6.44 -4.76
N HIS A 45 4.94 -5.12 -4.60
CA HIS A 45 6.21 -4.43 -4.32
C HIS A 45 6.65 -4.58 -2.87
N CYS A 46 5.70 -4.62 -1.93
CA CYS A 46 6.01 -4.82 -0.53
C CYS A 46 6.61 -6.21 -0.28
N LEU A 47 6.08 -7.22 -0.95
CA LEU A 47 6.50 -8.62 -0.77
C LEU A 47 7.54 -9.08 -1.80
N ALA A 48 7.99 -8.21 -2.69
CA ALA A 48 8.97 -8.57 -3.70
C ALA A 48 10.27 -9.06 -3.03
N GLY A 49 10.78 -10.20 -3.50
CA GLY A 49 11.99 -10.78 -2.95
C GLY A 49 11.82 -11.53 -1.64
N HIS A 50 10.59 -11.62 -1.13
CA HIS A 50 10.29 -12.35 0.09
C HIS A 50 9.51 -13.62 -0.22
N ALA A 51 9.84 -14.70 0.48
CA ALA A 51 9.11 -15.96 0.36
C ALA A 51 7.82 -15.89 1.20
N ALA A 52 6.94 -14.95 0.85
CA ALA A 52 5.69 -14.78 1.58
C ALA A 52 4.73 -15.91 1.27
N THR A 53 4.07 -16.42 2.28
CA THR A 53 3.04 -17.44 2.10
C THR A 53 1.80 -16.83 1.46
N ARG A 54 0.97 -17.69 0.87
CA ARG A 54 -0.33 -17.27 0.34
C ARG A 54 -1.17 -16.59 1.42
N THR A 55 -1.10 -17.08 2.65
CA THR A 55 -1.85 -16.53 3.79
C THR A 55 -1.43 -15.09 4.09
N ILE A 56 -0.13 -14.82 4.13
CA ILE A 56 0.38 -13.47 4.40
C ILE A 56 -0.04 -12.52 3.29
N ARG A 57 0.11 -12.95 2.04
CA ARG A 57 -0.29 -12.16 0.88
C ARG A 57 -1.78 -11.83 0.91
N PHE A 58 -2.60 -12.83 1.20
CA PHE A 58 -4.05 -12.66 1.30
C PHE A 58 -4.44 -11.69 2.41
N ARG A 59 -3.83 -11.83 3.58
CA ARG A 59 -4.11 -10.94 4.72
C ARG A 59 -3.75 -9.49 4.40
N LEU A 60 -2.62 -9.27 3.76
CA LEU A 60 -2.22 -7.92 3.37
C LEU A 60 -3.23 -7.33 2.39
N GLN A 61 -3.68 -8.11 1.41
CA GLN A 61 -4.68 -7.66 0.45
C GLN A 61 -6.01 -7.29 1.12
N VAL A 62 -6.46 -8.07 2.09
CA VAL A 62 -7.70 -7.80 2.83
C VAL A 62 -7.58 -6.52 3.64
N VAL A 63 -6.48 -6.37 4.38
CA VAL A 63 -6.24 -5.18 5.21
C VAL A 63 -6.21 -3.92 4.34
N LEU A 64 -5.48 -3.96 3.23
CA LEU A 64 -5.39 -2.82 2.32
C LEU A 64 -6.74 -2.48 1.70
N SER A 65 -7.49 -3.49 1.26
CA SER A 65 -8.80 -3.28 0.63
C SER A 65 -9.77 -2.61 1.58
N GLU A 66 -9.83 -3.07 2.84
CA GLU A 66 -10.70 -2.48 3.85
C GLU A 66 -10.29 -1.05 4.20
N ALA A 67 -8.99 -0.83 4.40
CA ALA A 67 -8.49 0.50 4.76
C ALA A 67 -8.73 1.50 3.63
N LEU A 68 -8.53 1.10 2.38
CA LEU A 68 -8.77 1.97 1.22
C LEU A 68 -10.24 2.26 1.03
N ALA A 69 -11.10 1.26 1.17
CA ALA A 69 -12.53 1.47 1.06
C ALA A 69 -13.01 2.46 2.12
N ASN A 70 -12.56 2.32 3.36
CA ASN A 70 -12.91 3.25 4.42
C ASN A 70 -12.39 4.66 4.16
N ALA A 71 -11.16 4.80 3.69
CA ALA A 71 -10.58 6.11 3.39
C ALA A 71 -11.32 6.81 2.26
N ILE A 72 -11.67 6.08 1.21
CA ILE A 72 -12.35 6.65 0.04
C ILE A 72 -13.82 6.97 0.37
N LEU A 73 -14.55 6.00 0.93
CA LEU A 73 -15.99 6.13 1.13
C LEU A 73 -16.36 7.00 2.32
N ARG A 74 -15.66 6.84 3.43
CA ARG A 74 -15.97 7.56 4.68
C ARG A 74 -15.07 8.75 4.92
N GLY A 75 -13.77 8.59 4.75
CA GLY A 75 -12.81 9.67 4.94
C GLY A 75 -13.00 10.79 3.92
N ASN A 76 -12.80 10.49 2.66
CA ASN A 76 -12.88 11.45 1.57
C ASN A 76 -14.27 11.58 0.95
N ARG A 77 -15.22 10.72 1.34
CA ARG A 77 -16.60 10.72 0.82
C ARG A 77 -16.68 10.68 -0.70
N GLU A 78 -15.82 9.86 -1.32
CA GLU A 78 -15.73 9.71 -2.78
C GLU A 78 -15.44 11.00 -3.54
N SER A 79 -14.85 11.99 -2.90
CA SER A 79 -14.52 13.26 -3.57
C SER A 79 -13.32 13.03 -4.49
N LEU A 80 -13.52 13.17 -5.80
CA LEU A 80 -12.50 12.88 -6.80
C LEU A 80 -11.35 13.90 -6.82
N ASP A 81 -11.52 15.05 -6.19
CA ASP A 81 -10.47 16.05 -6.04
C ASP A 81 -9.59 15.80 -4.80
N LYS A 82 -9.90 14.74 -4.05
CA LYS A 82 -9.10 14.31 -2.92
C LYS A 82 -8.38 13.01 -3.25
N TRP A 83 -7.32 12.73 -2.52
CA TRP A 83 -6.57 11.49 -2.71
C TRP A 83 -6.36 10.77 -1.40
N VAL A 84 -5.89 9.54 -1.51
CA VAL A 84 -5.54 8.68 -0.40
C VAL A 84 -4.06 8.32 -0.55
N ASP A 85 -3.35 8.36 0.56
CA ASP A 85 -1.94 7.94 0.62
C ASP A 85 -1.82 6.64 1.40
N ILE A 86 -1.09 5.69 0.82
CA ILE A 86 -0.73 4.43 1.47
C ILE A 86 0.76 4.46 1.73
N ARG A 87 1.13 3.99 2.93
CA ARG A 87 2.51 3.74 3.28
C ARG A 87 2.59 2.34 3.86
N ALA A 88 3.33 1.45 3.22
CA ALA A 88 3.52 0.08 3.67
C ALA A 88 5.01 -0.17 3.87
N GLU A 89 5.39 -0.61 5.06
CA GLU A 89 6.77 -0.92 5.40
C GLU A 89 6.88 -2.39 5.76
N LEU A 90 7.88 -3.06 5.19
CA LEU A 90 8.25 -4.41 5.58
C LEU A 90 9.65 -4.38 6.19
N HIS A 91 9.76 -4.79 7.45
CA HIS A 91 11.03 -4.86 8.16
C HIS A 91 10.94 -5.99 9.19
N ASP A 92 11.93 -6.88 9.21
CA ASP A 92 11.98 -8.03 10.14
C ASP A 92 10.68 -8.84 10.17
N GLU A 93 10.15 -9.15 8.99
CA GLU A 93 8.93 -9.93 8.83
C GLU A 93 7.67 -9.25 9.39
N VAL A 94 7.77 -7.98 9.76
CA VAL A 94 6.63 -7.18 10.20
C VAL A 94 6.25 -6.21 9.10
N ILE A 95 4.97 -6.19 8.75
CA ILE A 95 4.43 -5.26 7.76
C ILE A 95 3.59 -4.23 8.51
N ARG A 96 3.93 -2.95 8.33
CA ARG A 96 3.17 -1.84 8.89
C ARG A 96 2.51 -1.09 7.74
N VAL A 97 1.22 -0.87 7.87
CA VAL A 97 0.44 -0.18 6.86
C VAL A 97 -0.20 1.06 7.45
N HIS A 98 -0.03 2.19 6.79
CA HIS A 98 -0.68 3.46 7.13
C HIS A 98 -1.45 3.92 5.91
N VAL A 99 -2.73 4.23 6.11
CA VAL A 99 -3.58 4.79 5.06
C VAL A 99 -4.11 6.13 5.56
N THR A 100 -3.87 7.17 4.79
CA THR A 100 -4.23 8.54 5.17
C THR A 100 -5.17 9.12 4.13
N ASP A 101 -6.31 9.65 4.58
CA ASP A 101 -7.24 10.38 3.72
C ASP A 101 -7.15 11.89 4.00
N GLN A 102 -7.93 12.67 3.27
CA GLN A 102 -7.99 14.13 3.39
C GLN A 102 -9.32 14.61 3.95
N GLY A 103 -10.07 13.71 4.50
CA GLY A 103 -11.40 14.00 5.05
C GLY A 103 -11.43 14.69 6.38
#